data_e44ed5580788682fbad514861fcefc56
#
_entry.id   e44ed5580788682fbad514861fcefc56
#
_cell.length_a   1.000
_cell.length_b   1.000
_cell.length_c   1.000
_cell.angle_alpha   90.00
_cell.angle_beta   90.00
_cell.angle_gamma   90.00
#
_symmetry.space_group_name_H-M   'P 1'
#
loop_
_entity.id
_entity.type
_entity.pdbx_description
1 polymer ?
#
loop_
_entity_poly.entity_id
_entity_poly.type
_entity_poly.pdbx_seq_one_letter_code
_entity_poly.pdbx_strand_id
1 'polypeptide(L)'
;MTNSIEVINLSKSYKSKQAVNNITFKINKNEIVGLLGPNGCGKTTTIGMMLGLLKPTSGRVLINGMDIEKNKISLLHKMNFISPYIELPKKLTVRQNLIVYGKLYNVNNLNEQIDYLSNKLRLKELLDKVTGELSSGQKNRVSLAKALINDPTVLLLDEPTASLDPETGDFVRTFLENYKKEKKISVLLASHNMDEIKRLCGSVLMMKDGAIIDSGTPSHLITKHGRKNLEEVFLELVRSKNEFN
;
A
#
# COMPACT_ATOMS: atom_id res chain seq x y z
N MET A 1 -5.90 -20.65 -8.53
CA MET A 1 -4.98 -19.75 -7.76
C MET A 1 -5.80 -19.14 -6.63
N THR A 2 -5.30 -19.12 -5.41
CA THR A 2 -6.03 -18.54 -4.27
C THR A 2 -5.71 -17.05 -4.17
N ASN A 3 -6.75 -16.21 -4.22
CA ASN A 3 -6.61 -14.76 -4.08
C ASN A 3 -6.24 -14.39 -2.63
N SER A 4 -5.35 -13.42 -2.48
CA SER A 4 -5.01 -12.85 -1.18
C SER A 4 -5.98 -11.71 -0.81
N ILE A 5 -6.41 -10.96 -1.82
CA ILE A 5 -7.38 -9.87 -1.68
C ILE A 5 -8.42 -10.00 -2.79
N GLU A 6 -9.69 -9.84 -2.43
CA GLU A 6 -10.79 -9.71 -3.39
C GLU A 6 -11.66 -8.52 -3.01
N VAL A 7 -11.83 -7.60 -3.94
CA VAL A 7 -12.73 -6.46 -3.83
C VAL A 7 -13.88 -6.69 -4.79
N ILE A 8 -15.12 -6.65 -4.29
CA ILE A 8 -16.31 -7.07 -5.04
C ILE A 8 -17.36 -5.96 -4.97
N ASN A 9 -17.63 -5.32 -6.12
CA ASN A 9 -18.63 -4.27 -6.32
C ASN A 9 -18.57 -3.17 -5.24
N LEU A 10 -17.34 -2.79 -4.86
CA LEU A 10 -17.07 -1.92 -3.72
C LEU A 10 -17.41 -0.48 -4.07
N SER A 11 -18.22 0.16 -3.24
CA SER A 11 -18.59 1.57 -3.40
C SER A 11 -18.54 2.31 -2.08
N LYS A 12 -18.20 3.60 -2.15
CA LYS A 12 -18.26 4.52 -1.01
C LYS A 12 -18.78 5.88 -1.42
N SER A 13 -19.87 6.30 -0.78
CA SER A 13 -20.43 7.64 -0.93
C SER A 13 -20.37 8.40 0.39
N TYR A 14 -20.05 9.68 0.31
CA TYR A 14 -20.08 10.64 1.41
C TYR A 14 -21.10 11.73 1.05
N LYS A 15 -22.26 11.72 1.69
CA LYS A 15 -23.35 12.63 1.33
C LYS A 15 -23.64 12.61 -0.18
N SER A 16 -23.30 13.69 -0.89
CA SER A 16 -23.51 13.83 -2.35
C SER A 16 -22.33 13.37 -3.21
N LYS A 17 -21.14 13.10 -2.60
CA LYS A 17 -19.92 12.74 -3.35
C LYS A 17 -19.68 11.25 -3.33
N GLN A 18 -19.65 10.61 -4.48
CA GLN A 18 -19.23 9.23 -4.64
C GLN A 18 -17.70 9.17 -4.75
N ALA A 19 -17.05 8.67 -3.70
CA ALA A 19 -15.58 8.59 -3.64
C ALA A 19 -15.03 7.32 -4.28
N VAL A 20 -15.80 6.22 -4.23
CA VAL A 20 -15.49 4.95 -4.89
C VAL A 20 -16.77 4.42 -5.52
N ASN A 21 -16.71 4.01 -6.79
CA ASN A 21 -17.85 3.64 -7.60
C ASN A 21 -17.70 2.24 -8.18
N ASN A 22 -18.34 1.28 -7.56
CA ASN A 22 -18.51 -0.10 -8.03
C ASN A 22 -17.21 -0.77 -8.55
N ILE A 23 -16.12 -0.67 -7.78
CA ILE A 23 -14.87 -1.29 -8.19
C ILE A 23 -14.83 -2.78 -7.84
N THR A 24 -14.28 -3.58 -8.77
CA THR A 24 -14.05 -5.01 -8.57
C THR A 24 -12.65 -5.37 -9.07
N PHE A 25 -11.84 -6.00 -8.21
CA PHE A 25 -10.52 -6.50 -8.58
C PHE A 25 -10.04 -7.58 -7.62
N LYS A 26 -8.97 -8.27 -8.00
CA LYS A 26 -8.33 -9.33 -7.20
C LYS A 26 -6.83 -9.14 -7.19
N ILE A 27 -6.20 -9.52 -6.09
CA ILE A 27 -4.76 -9.62 -5.94
C ILE A 27 -4.44 -11.06 -5.56
N ASN A 28 -3.62 -11.71 -6.37
CA ASN A 28 -3.19 -13.07 -6.11
C ASN A 28 -2.16 -13.12 -4.97
N LYS A 29 -1.94 -14.31 -4.41
CA LYS A 29 -0.85 -14.50 -3.44
C LYS A 29 0.49 -14.16 -4.08
N ASN A 30 1.34 -13.49 -3.32
CA ASN A 30 2.69 -13.07 -3.73
C ASN A 30 2.72 -12.11 -4.92
N GLU A 31 1.69 -11.33 -5.12
CA GLU A 31 1.61 -10.32 -6.18
C GLU A 31 1.73 -8.91 -5.60
N ILE A 32 2.39 -8.00 -6.34
CA ILE A 32 2.31 -6.56 -6.11
C ILE A 32 1.42 -5.98 -7.20
N VAL A 33 0.31 -5.38 -6.82
CA VAL A 33 -0.63 -4.69 -7.70
C VAL A 33 -0.57 -3.20 -7.43
N GLY A 34 -0.38 -2.41 -8.48
CA GLY A 34 -0.39 -0.96 -8.42
C GLY A 34 -1.82 -0.41 -8.51
N LEU A 35 -2.17 0.53 -7.65
CA LEU A 35 -3.39 1.34 -7.76
C LEU A 35 -2.98 2.75 -8.16
N LEU A 36 -3.01 3.02 -9.46
CA LEU A 36 -2.56 4.25 -10.08
C LEU A 36 -3.72 5.20 -10.32
N GLY A 37 -3.58 6.46 -9.94
CA GLY A 37 -4.61 7.46 -10.17
C GLY A 37 -4.24 8.83 -9.61
N PRO A 38 -4.90 9.92 -10.07
CA PRO A 38 -4.66 11.25 -9.56
C PRO A 38 -5.07 11.39 -8.09
N ASN A 39 -4.65 12.46 -7.46
CA ASN A 39 -5.09 12.76 -6.09
C ASN A 39 -6.61 12.95 -6.06
N GLY A 40 -7.24 12.40 -5.02
CA GLY A 40 -8.69 12.46 -4.84
C GLY A 40 -9.51 11.47 -5.67
N CYS A 41 -8.91 10.60 -6.50
CA CYS A 41 -9.65 9.60 -7.28
C CYS A 41 -10.21 8.42 -6.48
N GLY A 42 -9.91 8.31 -5.17
CA GLY A 42 -10.47 7.27 -4.30
C GLY A 42 -9.48 6.22 -3.77
N LYS A 43 -8.16 6.31 -4.07
CA LYS A 43 -7.14 5.33 -3.62
C LYS A 43 -7.13 5.12 -2.10
N THR A 44 -6.95 6.19 -1.34
CA THR A 44 -6.92 6.14 0.14
C THR A 44 -8.25 5.68 0.72
N THR A 45 -9.39 6.06 0.10
CA THR A 45 -10.71 5.57 0.51
C THR A 45 -10.84 4.06 0.29
N THR A 46 -10.34 3.55 -0.83
CA THR A 46 -10.31 2.11 -1.13
C THR A 46 -9.46 1.37 -0.11
N ILE A 47 -8.25 1.85 0.18
CA ILE A 47 -7.37 1.28 1.23
C ILE A 47 -8.06 1.31 2.60
N GLY A 48 -8.71 2.41 2.96
CA GLY A 48 -9.45 2.53 4.23
C GLY A 48 -10.58 1.50 4.38
N MET A 49 -11.28 1.17 3.29
CA MET A 49 -12.28 0.10 3.28
C MET A 49 -11.64 -1.29 3.38
N MET A 50 -10.51 -1.51 2.70
CA MET A 50 -9.76 -2.78 2.79
C MET A 50 -9.19 -3.04 4.18
N LEU A 51 -8.88 -1.99 4.95
CA LEU A 51 -8.47 -2.08 6.36
C LEU A 51 -9.66 -2.19 7.33
N GLY A 52 -10.90 -2.13 6.83
CA GLY A 52 -12.09 -2.06 7.67
C GLY A 52 -12.14 -0.80 8.55
N LEU A 53 -11.38 0.26 8.21
CA LEU A 53 -11.44 1.57 8.86
C LEU A 53 -12.62 2.39 8.37
N LEU A 54 -13.02 2.16 7.12
CA LEU A 54 -14.18 2.79 6.49
C LEU A 54 -15.18 1.70 6.11
N LYS A 55 -16.43 1.84 6.54
CA LYS A 55 -17.51 0.95 6.10
C LYS A 55 -17.89 1.27 4.66
N PRO A 56 -17.93 0.29 3.75
CA PRO A 56 -18.47 0.48 2.40
C PRO A 56 -19.93 0.94 2.42
N THR A 57 -20.35 1.68 1.40
CA THR A 57 -21.78 1.94 1.15
C THR A 57 -22.43 0.70 0.53
N SER A 58 -21.69 0.01 -0.36
CA SER A 58 -22.09 -1.29 -0.92
C SER A 58 -20.84 -2.10 -1.31
N GLY A 59 -21.04 -3.39 -1.59
CA GLY A 59 -19.96 -4.32 -1.91
C GLY A 59 -19.27 -4.87 -0.67
N ARG A 60 -18.14 -5.55 -0.87
CA ARG A 60 -17.38 -6.18 0.22
C ARG A 60 -15.93 -6.38 -0.15
N VAL A 61 -15.10 -6.58 0.88
CA VAL A 61 -13.68 -6.92 0.75
C VAL A 61 -13.41 -8.24 1.45
N LEU A 62 -12.79 -9.17 0.74
CA LEU A 62 -12.31 -10.42 1.30
C LEU A 62 -10.78 -10.40 1.36
N ILE A 63 -10.23 -10.78 2.49
CA ILE A 63 -8.79 -10.97 2.71
C ILE A 63 -8.56 -12.45 3.04
N ASN A 64 -7.76 -13.12 2.21
CA ASN A 64 -7.56 -14.57 2.32
C ASN A 64 -8.89 -15.36 2.39
N GLY A 65 -9.89 -14.91 1.61
CA GLY A 65 -11.22 -15.52 1.56
C GLY A 65 -12.17 -15.14 2.70
N MET A 66 -11.73 -14.38 3.70
CA MET A 66 -12.54 -13.94 4.83
C MET A 66 -12.97 -12.48 4.68
N ASP A 67 -14.23 -12.19 4.99
CA ASP A 67 -14.80 -10.85 4.94
C ASP A 67 -14.20 -9.97 6.05
N ILE A 68 -13.65 -8.80 5.66
CA ILE A 68 -12.98 -7.88 6.59
C ILE A 68 -13.94 -7.30 7.64
N GLU A 69 -15.21 -7.05 7.30
CA GLU A 69 -16.16 -6.51 8.26
C GLU A 69 -16.50 -7.52 9.36
N LYS A 70 -16.55 -8.81 9.01
CA LYS A 70 -16.91 -9.88 9.95
C LYS A 70 -15.72 -10.42 10.75
N ASN A 71 -14.50 -10.32 10.20
CA ASN A 71 -13.29 -10.93 10.77
C ASN A 71 -12.17 -9.91 11.03
N LYS A 72 -12.54 -8.65 11.30
CA LYS A 72 -11.61 -7.52 11.33
C LYS A 72 -10.38 -7.76 12.20
N ILE A 73 -10.56 -8.15 13.46
CA ILE A 73 -9.46 -8.30 14.41
C ILE A 73 -8.47 -9.36 13.94
N SER A 74 -8.96 -10.56 13.59
CA SER A 74 -8.10 -11.66 13.15
C SER A 74 -7.36 -11.35 11.84
N LEU A 75 -7.98 -10.60 10.92
CA LEU A 75 -7.36 -10.21 9.66
C LEU A 75 -6.33 -9.10 9.86
N LEU A 76 -6.59 -8.11 10.70
CA LEU A 76 -5.64 -7.03 10.97
C LEU A 76 -4.34 -7.53 11.60
N HIS A 77 -4.35 -8.65 12.33
CA HIS A 77 -3.12 -9.30 12.80
C HIS A 77 -2.22 -9.83 11.67
N LYS A 78 -2.78 -10.06 10.48
CA LYS A 78 -2.06 -10.57 9.29
C LYS A 78 -1.87 -9.50 8.20
N MET A 79 -2.28 -8.28 8.48
CA MET A 79 -2.19 -7.15 7.57
C MET A 79 -1.46 -6.01 8.23
N ASN A 80 -0.89 -5.16 7.39
CA ASN A 80 -0.41 -3.87 7.87
C ASN A 80 -0.47 -2.83 6.73
N PHE A 81 -0.25 -1.57 7.08
CA PHE A 81 -0.24 -0.54 6.08
C PHE A 81 0.71 0.62 6.41
N ILE A 82 1.10 1.35 5.36
CA ILE A 82 1.89 2.57 5.42
C ILE A 82 1.11 3.66 4.69
N SER A 83 1.11 4.84 5.28
CA SER A 83 0.63 6.07 4.65
C SER A 83 1.49 7.23 5.14
N PRO A 84 1.80 8.22 4.29
CA PRO A 84 2.56 9.40 4.69
C PRO A 84 1.84 10.27 5.73
N TYR A 85 0.54 10.05 5.90
CA TYR A 85 -0.30 10.80 6.86
C TYR A 85 -0.32 10.19 8.26
N ILE A 86 0.33 9.05 8.49
CA ILE A 86 0.37 8.39 9.79
C ILE A 86 1.77 8.49 10.36
N GLU A 87 1.86 9.31 11.38
CA GLU A 87 3.11 9.50 12.12
C GLU A 87 3.21 8.52 13.30
N LEU A 88 4.44 8.11 13.58
CA LEU A 88 4.77 7.38 14.80
C LEU A 88 4.81 8.34 16.00
N PRO A 89 4.53 7.86 17.22
CA PRO A 89 4.70 8.63 18.44
C PRO A 89 6.08 9.30 18.52
N LYS A 90 6.10 10.64 18.39
CA LYS A 90 7.33 11.43 18.22
C LYS A 90 8.23 11.43 19.47
N LYS A 91 7.66 11.24 20.67
CA LYS A 91 8.37 11.25 21.95
C LYS A 91 9.03 9.92 22.32
N LEU A 92 8.70 8.86 21.62
CA LEU A 92 9.27 7.52 21.84
C LEU A 92 10.52 7.33 20.96
N THR A 93 11.47 6.52 21.45
CA THR A 93 12.57 6.07 20.60
C THR A 93 12.05 5.13 19.50
N VAL A 94 12.86 4.89 18.47
CA VAL A 94 12.55 3.90 17.43
C VAL A 94 12.29 2.53 18.05
N ARG A 95 13.16 2.08 18.95
CA ARG A 95 13.01 0.80 19.68
C ARG A 95 11.70 0.74 20.46
N GLN A 96 11.38 1.78 21.21
CA GLN A 96 10.13 1.84 21.97
C GLN A 96 8.91 1.76 21.06
N ASN A 97 8.91 2.48 19.93
CA ASN A 97 7.84 2.40 18.94
C ASN A 97 7.67 0.97 18.42
N LEU A 98 8.75 0.31 18.00
CA LEU A 98 8.70 -1.06 17.49
C LEU A 98 8.21 -2.06 18.55
N ILE A 99 8.62 -1.89 19.82
CA ILE A 99 8.16 -2.73 20.94
C ILE A 99 6.65 -2.54 21.16
N VAL A 100 6.15 -1.30 21.17
CA VAL A 100 4.71 -1.03 21.34
C VAL A 100 3.89 -1.71 20.26
N TYR A 101 4.25 -1.50 19.00
CA TYR A 101 3.52 -2.13 17.88
C TYR A 101 3.68 -3.65 17.88
N GLY A 102 4.87 -4.18 18.16
CA GLY A 102 5.08 -5.62 18.25
C GLY A 102 4.22 -6.29 19.34
N LYS A 103 4.08 -5.63 20.49
CA LYS A 103 3.18 -6.10 21.56
C LYS A 103 1.70 -6.01 21.18
N LEU A 104 1.28 -4.94 20.49
CA LEU A 104 -0.11 -4.79 19.99
C LEU A 104 -0.49 -5.90 19.00
N TYR A 105 0.47 -6.39 18.23
CA TYR A 105 0.27 -7.50 17.28
C TYR A 105 0.57 -8.88 17.88
N ASN A 106 0.91 -8.98 19.17
CA ASN A 106 1.32 -10.23 19.84
C ASN A 106 2.46 -10.96 19.09
N VAL A 107 3.47 -10.19 18.66
CA VAL A 107 4.62 -10.77 17.94
C VAL A 107 5.44 -11.64 18.87
N ASN A 108 5.58 -12.92 18.53
CA ASN A 108 6.52 -13.83 19.18
C ASN A 108 7.96 -13.44 18.80
N ASN A 109 8.92 -13.67 19.72
CA ASN A 109 10.34 -13.36 19.48
C ASN A 109 10.57 -11.91 19.01
N LEU A 110 9.87 -10.96 19.65
CA LEU A 110 9.83 -9.55 19.22
C LEU A 110 11.23 -8.93 19.09
N ASN A 111 12.17 -9.26 19.98
CA ASN A 111 13.54 -8.73 19.91
C ASN A 111 14.26 -9.20 18.64
N GLU A 112 14.15 -10.47 18.30
CA GLU A 112 14.73 -11.04 17.07
C GLU A 112 14.12 -10.37 15.81
N GLN A 113 12.81 -10.12 15.82
CA GLN A 113 12.13 -9.43 14.73
C GLN A 113 12.58 -7.97 14.60
N ILE A 114 12.75 -7.26 15.72
CA ILE A 114 13.30 -5.89 15.73
C ILE A 114 14.73 -5.89 15.17
N ASP A 115 15.57 -6.81 15.60
CA ASP A 115 16.95 -6.92 15.12
C ASP A 115 17.01 -7.26 13.63
N TYR A 116 16.18 -8.19 13.16
CA TYR A 116 16.05 -8.52 11.73
C TYR A 116 15.67 -7.30 10.89
N LEU A 117 14.58 -6.61 11.26
CA LEU A 117 14.11 -5.43 10.52
C LEU A 117 15.09 -4.27 10.62
N SER A 118 15.74 -4.09 11.77
CA SER A 118 16.74 -3.02 11.96
C SER A 118 17.98 -3.24 11.09
N ASN A 119 18.40 -4.50 10.89
CA ASN A 119 19.45 -4.83 9.95
C ASN A 119 19.02 -4.55 8.50
N LYS A 120 17.87 -5.07 8.09
CA LYS A 120 17.35 -4.96 6.72
C LYS A 120 17.08 -3.50 6.31
N LEU A 121 16.61 -2.67 7.23
CA LEU A 121 16.22 -1.27 6.98
C LEU A 121 17.27 -0.24 7.44
N ARG A 122 18.47 -0.70 7.83
CA ARG A 122 19.58 0.17 8.29
C ARG A 122 19.16 1.09 9.43
N LEU A 123 18.54 0.51 10.47
CA LEU A 123 18.01 1.26 11.63
C LEU A 123 18.83 1.07 12.91
N LYS A 124 19.86 0.23 12.93
CA LYS A 124 20.61 -0.10 14.16
C LYS A 124 21.05 1.12 14.96
N GLU A 125 21.66 2.09 14.27
CA GLU A 125 22.16 3.32 14.89
C GLU A 125 21.06 4.33 15.27
N LEU A 126 19.82 4.04 14.84
CA LEU A 126 18.66 4.89 15.11
C LEU A 126 17.76 4.35 16.22
N LEU A 127 17.97 3.11 16.67
CA LEU A 127 17.06 2.44 17.61
C LEU A 127 16.82 3.23 18.89
N ASP A 128 17.84 3.89 19.40
CA ASP A 128 17.75 4.64 20.66
C ASP A 128 17.52 6.15 20.45
N LYS A 129 17.40 6.59 19.18
CA LYS A 129 17.01 7.96 18.85
C LYS A 129 15.52 8.17 18.98
N VAL A 130 15.12 9.34 19.41
CA VAL A 130 13.70 9.75 19.49
C VAL A 130 13.16 9.95 18.07
N THR A 131 12.00 9.35 17.79
CA THR A 131 11.42 9.33 16.43
C THR A 131 11.14 10.73 15.88
N GLY A 132 10.86 11.71 16.75
CA GLY A 132 10.65 13.11 16.35
C GLY A 132 11.86 13.77 15.70
N GLU A 133 13.08 13.34 16.05
CA GLU A 133 14.36 13.92 15.59
C GLU A 133 14.88 13.33 14.26
N LEU A 134 14.20 12.32 13.74
CA LEU A 134 14.61 11.62 12.52
C LEU A 134 14.30 12.44 11.26
N SER A 135 15.15 12.32 10.25
CA SER A 135 14.86 12.84 8.90
C SER A 135 13.64 12.13 8.27
N SER A 136 13.08 12.70 7.19
CA SER A 136 11.95 12.10 6.46
C SER A 136 12.25 10.67 5.98
N GLY A 137 13.42 10.46 5.37
CA GLY A 137 13.87 9.14 4.93
C GLY A 137 14.08 8.15 6.08
N GLN A 138 14.62 8.61 7.22
CA GLN A 138 14.74 7.77 8.41
C GLN A 138 13.37 7.40 8.99
N LYS A 139 12.43 8.36 9.09
CA LYS A 139 11.05 8.11 9.51
C LYS A 139 10.34 7.12 8.60
N ASN A 140 10.54 7.22 7.30
CA ASN A 140 9.95 6.28 6.34
C ASN A 140 10.46 4.85 6.58
N ARG A 141 11.78 4.66 6.76
CA ARG A 141 12.36 3.33 7.07
C ARG A 141 11.83 2.77 8.40
N VAL A 142 11.65 3.60 9.42
CA VAL A 142 11.03 3.18 10.69
C VAL A 142 9.56 2.81 10.50
N SER A 143 8.82 3.56 9.69
CA SER A 143 7.43 3.24 9.35
C SER A 143 7.30 1.91 8.60
N LEU A 144 8.26 1.61 7.71
CA LEU A 144 8.38 0.30 7.07
C LEU A 144 8.64 -0.81 8.11
N ALA A 145 9.60 -0.62 9.02
CA ALA A 145 9.85 -1.59 10.09
C ALA A 145 8.60 -1.85 10.93
N LYS A 146 7.89 -0.80 11.33
CA LYS A 146 6.61 -0.90 12.04
C LYS A 146 5.56 -1.68 11.25
N ALA A 147 5.46 -1.44 9.95
CA ALA A 147 4.46 -2.11 9.11
C ALA A 147 4.81 -3.58 8.83
N LEU A 148 6.05 -3.98 9.07
CA LEU A 148 6.53 -5.35 8.87
C LEU A 148 6.75 -6.11 10.18
N ILE A 149 6.48 -5.46 11.33
CA ILE A 149 6.80 -6.02 12.65
C ILE A 149 6.04 -7.31 12.95
N ASN A 150 4.82 -7.45 12.44
CA ASN A 150 3.95 -8.61 12.62
C ASN A 150 4.06 -9.64 11.46
N ASP A 151 5.07 -9.53 10.61
CA ASP A 151 5.30 -10.41 9.44
C ASP A 151 3.99 -10.58 8.60
N PRO A 152 3.42 -9.49 8.07
CA PRO A 152 2.10 -9.51 7.46
C PRO A 152 2.07 -10.33 6.16
N THR A 153 0.96 -11.01 5.88
CA THR A 153 0.72 -11.67 4.59
C THR A 153 0.16 -10.71 3.53
N VAL A 154 -0.43 -9.60 3.98
CA VAL A 154 -0.98 -8.53 3.14
C VAL A 154 -0.43 -7.19 3.61
N LEU A 155 0.15 -6.44 2.69
CA LEU A 155 0.68 -5.10 2.94
C LEU A 155 0.02 -4.09 2.01
N LEU A 156 -0.53 -3.02 2.60
CA LEU A 156 -1.13 -1.91 1.86
C LEU A 156 -0.19 -0.69 1.97
N LEU A 157 0.22 -0.17 0.84
CA LEU A 157 1.15 0.95 0.76
C LEU A 157 0.46 2.13 0.07
N ASP A 158 0.30 3.25 0.78
CA ASP A 158 -0.22 4.49 0.22
C ASP A 158 0.93 5.48 0.10
N GLU A 159 1.39 5.72 -1.13
CA GLU A 159 2.48 6.64 -1.47
C GLU A 159 3.78 6.39 -0.65
N PRO A 160 4.33 5.16 -0.62
CA PRO A 160 5.39 4.79 0.32
C PRO A 160 6.73 5.49 0.05
N THR A 161 6.96 6.03 -1.14
CA THR A 161 8.17 6.77 -1.48
C THR A 161 7.92 8.27 -1.71
N ALA A 162 6.72 8.77 -1.42
CA ALA A 162 6.41 10.18 -1.57
C ALA A 162 7.32 11.04 -0.69
N SER A 163 7.82 12.13 -1.27
CA SER A 163 8.69 13.10 -0.58
C SER A 163 10.03 12.53 -0.08
N LEU A 164 10.47 11.40 -0.61
CA LEU A 164 11.81 10.87 -0.37
C LEU A 164 12.78 11.38 -1.43
N ASP A 165 14.04 11.57 -1.02
CA ASP A 165 15.12 11.79 -1.98
C ASP A 165 15.32 10.54 -2.87
N PRO A 166 15.95 10.68 -4.05
CA PRO A 166 16.10 9.58 -5.01
C PRO A 166 16.81 8.35 -4.44
N GLU A 167 17.84 8.53 -3.61
CA GLU A 167 18.60 7.43 -3.01
C GLU A 167 17.75 6.64 -2.00
N THR A 168 17.08 7.34 -1.10
CA THR A 168 16.17 6.71 -0.13
C THR A 168 14.98 6.03 -0.82
N GLY A 169 14.42 6.66 -1.85
CA GLY A 169 13.34 6.07 -2.64
C GLY A 169 13.78 4.78 -3.35
N ASP A 170 14.99 4.77 -3.93
CA ASP A 170 15.56 3.56 -4.56
C ASP A 170 15.81 2.45 -3.54
N PHE A 171 16.36 2.78 -2.38
CA PHE A 171 16.55 1.85 -1.28
C PHE A 171 15.23 1.19 -0.86
N VAL A 172 14.15 1.98 -0.69
CA VAL A 172 12.82 1.47 -0.31
C VAL A 172 12.27 0.53 -1.37
N ARG A 173 12.34 0.89 -2.65
CA ARG A 173 11.90 0.03 -3.76
C ARG A 173 12.67 -1.29 -3.79
N THR A 174 13.99 -1.23 -3.74
CA THR A 174 14.86 -2.42 -3.69
C THR A 174 14.55 -3.31 -2.49
N PHE A 175 14.33 -2.70 -1.32
CA PHE A 175 13.93 -3.43 -0.14
C PHE A 175 12.59 -4.16 -0.34
N LEU A 176 11.55 -3.49 -0.86
CA LEU A 176 10.23 -4.08 -1.11
C LEU A 176 10.28 -5.25 -2.11
N GLU A 177 11.07 -5.11 -3.18
CA GLU A 177 11.32 -6.20 -4.15
C GLU A 177 11.90 -7.46 -3.48
N ASN A 178 12.94 -7.27 -2.65
CA ASN A 178 13.61 -8.36 -1.98
C ASN A 178 12.72 -8.98 -0.88
N TYR A 179 12.05 -8.14 -0.10
CA TYR A 179 11.16 -8.58 0.97
C TYR A 179 9.98 -9.40 0.42
N LYS A 180 9.37 -8.96 -0.70
CA LYS A 180 8.31 -9.73 -1.38
C LYS A 180 8.80 -11.11 -1.80
N LYS A 181 10.02 -11.23 -2.34
CA LYS A 181 10.61 -12.53 -2.75
C LYS A 181 10.85 -13.44 -1.55
N GLU A 182 11.37 -12.87 -0.46
CA GLU A 182 11.73 -13.60 0.77
C GLU A 182 10.47 -14.08 1.53
N LYS A 183 9.51 -13.19 1.75
CA LYS A 183 8.36 -13.42 2.63
C LYS A 183 7.08 -13.82 1.88
N LYS A 184 7.08 -13.78 0.56
CA LYS A 184 5.92 -14.13 -0.29
C LYS A 184 4.65 -13.35 0.08
N ILE A 185 4.78 -12.06 0.37
CA ILE A 185 3.68 -11.17 0.71
C ILE A 185 2.89 -10.72 -0.52
N SER A 186 1.63 -10.39 -0.32
CA SER A 186 0.79 -9.72 -1.33
C SER A 186 0.68 -8.24 -1.01
N VAL A 187 0.86 -7.38 -2.00
CA VAL A 187 0.94 -5.93 -1.79
C VAL A 187 -0.03 -5.20 -2.71
N LEU A 188 -0.81 -4.28 -2.16
CA LEU A 188 -1.43 -3.21 -2.93
C LEU A 188 -0.60 -1.93 -2.73
N LEU A 189 -0.11 -1.39 -3.83
CA LEU A 189 0.69 -0.17 -3.86
C LEU A 189 -0.11 0.94 -4.52
N ALA A 190 -0.65 1.87 -3.74
CA ALA A 190 -1.22 3.10 -4.27
C ALA A 190 -0.11 4.13 -4.47
N SER A 191 0.05 4.58 -5.69
CA SER A 191 1.06 5.59 -6.04
C SER A 191 0.64 6.40 -7.27
N HIS A 192 1.18 7.60 -7.38
CA HIS A 192 1.13 8.40 -8.60
C HIS A 192 2.48 8.42 -9.34
N ASN A 193 3.50 7.74 -8.78
CA ASN A 193 4.84 7.64 -9.37
C ASN A 193 4.89 6.44 -10.34
N MET A 194 5.01 6.73 -11.64
CA MET A 194 5.01 5.74 -12.71
C MET A 194 6.22 4.81 -12.67
N ASP A 195 7.39 5.31 -12.27
CA ASP A 195 8.62 4.50 -12.18
C ASP A 195 8.51 3.48 -11.05
N GLU A 196 7.92 3.87 -9.93
CA GLU A 196 7.64 2.97 -8.81
C GLU A 196 6.67 1.85 -9.24
N ILE A 197 5.57 2.21 -9.89
CA ILE A 197 4.58 1.27 -10.42
C ILE A 197 5.22 0.32 -11.44
N LYS A 198 5.95 0.84 -12.42
CA LYS A 198 6.62 0.05 -13.47
C LYS A 198 7.64 -0.94 -12.88
N ARG A 199 8.37 -0.52 -11.86
CA ARG A 199 9.41 -1.33 -11.23
C ARG A 199 8.87 -2.42 -10.32
N LEU A 200 7.88 -2.11 -9.49
CA LEU A 200 7.41 -2.98 -8.41
C LEU A 200 6.21 -3.84 -8.79
N CYS A 201 5.32 -3.36 -9.64
CA CYS A 201 4.00 -3.95 -9.84
C CYS A 201 3.98 -4.92 -11.02
N GLY A 202 3.45 -6.11 -10.78
CA GLY A 202 3.17 -7.09 -11.84
C GLY A 202 1.95 -6.71 -12.66
N SER A 203 0.96 -6.07 -12.04
CA SER A 203 -0.25 -5.54 -12.67
C SER A 203 -0.62 -4.19 -12.08
N VAL A 204 -1.40 -3.41 -12.82
CA VAL A 204 -1.81 -2.05 -12.48
C VAL A 204 -3.31 -1.91 -12.67
N LEU A 205 -3.95 -1.27 -11.70
CA LEU A 205 -5.34 -0.80 -11.75
C LEU A 205 -5.31 0.71 -11.94
N MET A 206 -5.79 1.22 -13.06
CA MET A 206 -5.88 2.66 -13.31
C MET A 206 -7.21 3.19 -12.79
N MET A 207 -7.15 4.11 -11.83
CA MET A 207 -8.31 4.64 -11.15
C MET A 207 -8.53 6.12 -11.46
N LYS A 208 -9.77 6.48 -11.84
CA LYS A 208 -10.23 7.86 -12.06
C LYS A 208 -11.65 8.00 -11.53
N ASP A 209 -11.96 9.11 -10.88
CA ASP A 209 -13.31 9.47 -10.41
C ASP A 209 -14.02 8.34 -9.65
N GLY A 210 -13.29 7.66 -8.79
CA GLY A 210 -13.80 6.54 -7.99
C GLY A 210 -13.93 5.20 -8.71
N ALA A 211 -13.66 5.12 -10.01
CA ALA A 211 -13.80 3.90 -10.80
C ALA A 211 -12.46 3.37 -11.32
N ILE A 212 -12.34 2.07 -11.52
CA ILE A 212 -11.24 1.47 -12.29
C ILE A 212 -11.58 1.61 -13.76
N ILE A 213 -10.76 2.37 -14.49
CA ILE A 213 -10.98 2.67 -15.91
C ILE A 213 -10.22 1.74 -16.85
N ASP A 214 -9.12 1.15 -16.39
CA ASP A 214 -8.38 0.10 -17.10
C ASP A 214 -7.50 -0.69 -16.13
N SER A 215 -7.08 -1.89 -16.54
CA SER A 215 -6.18 -2.74 -15.75
C SER A 215 -5.37 -3.70 -16.61
N GLY A 216 -4.18 -4.05 -16.16
CA GLY A 216 -3.31 -4.99 -16.85
C GLY A 216 -1.86 -4.88 -16.39
N THR A 217 -0.96 -5.65 -17.02
CA THR A 217 0.48 -5.43 -16.81
C THR A 217 0.90 -4.09 -17.43
N PRO A 218 1.93 -3.42 -16.90
CA PRO A 218 2.44 -2.17 -17.49
C PRO A 218 2.69 -2.28 -19.00
N SER A 219 3.33 -3.36 -19.43
CA SER A 219 3.63 -3.59 -20.85
C SER A 219 2.36 -3.79 -21.69
N HIS A 220 1.38 -4.55 -21.19
CA HIS A 220 0.11 -4.74 -21.89
C HIS A 220 -0.65 -3.43 -22.07
N LEU A 221 -0.73 -2.58 -21.01
CA LEU A 221 -1.39 -1.29 -21.09
C LEU A 221 -0.72 -0.36 -22.10
N ILE A 222 0.62 -0.30 -22.11
CA ILE A 222 1.37 0.49 -23.10
C ILE A 222 1.04 0.05 -24.52
N THR A 223 1.07 -1.26 -24.79
CA THR A 223 0.78 -1.81 -26.13
C THR A 223 -0.68 -1.60 -26.51
N LYS A 224 -1.63 -1.86 -25.60
CA LYS A 224 -3.07 -1.72 -25.82
C LYS A 224 -3.46 -0.30 -26.26
N HIS A 225 -2.82 0.72 -25.66
CA HIS A 225 -3.09 2.12 -25.97
C HIS A 225 -2.16 2.71 -27.03
N GLY A 226 -1.20 1.94 -27.57
CA GLY A 226 -0.26 2.41 -28.58
C GLY A 226 0.63 3.56 -28.12
N ARG A 227 0.98 3.58 -26.82
CA ARG A 227 1.79 4.65 -26.21
C ARG A 227 3.22 4.20 -25.95
N LYS A 228 4.12 5.16 -25.70
CA LYS A 228 5.55 4.88 -25.46
C LYS A 228 5.82 4.43 -24.03
N ASN A 229 5.02 4.90 -23.08
CA ASN A 229 5.19 4.63 -21.65
C ASN A 229 3.85 4.69 -20.91
N LEU A 230 3.87 4.25 -19.64
CA LEU A 230 2.68 4.19 -18.80
C LEU A 230 2.12 5.57 -18.45
N GLU A 231 2.96 6.60 -18.41
CA GLU A 231 2.54 7.98 -18.15
C GLU A 231 1.67 8.52 -19.29
N GLU A 232 2.05 8.28 -20.53
CA GLU A 232 1.24 8.67 -21.70
C GLU A 232 -0.12 7.95 -21.71
N VAL A 233 -0.14 6.64 -21.38
CA VAL A 233 -1.38 5.88 -21.22
C VAL A 233 -2.28 6.51 -20.15
N PHE A 234 -1.71 6.81 -19.01
CA PHE A 234 -2.44 7.41 -17.90
C PHE A 234 -3.01 8.78 -18.25
N LEU A 235 -2.20 9.66 -18.86
CA LEU A 235 -2.61 11.00 -19.28
C LEU A 235 -3.75 10.94 -20.32
N GLU A 236 -3.68 10.01 -21.26
CA GLU A 236 -4.76 9.79 -22.24
C GLU A 236 -6.07 9.41 -21.54
N LEU A 237 -6.03 8.38 -20.70
CA LEU A 237 -7.21 7.89 -19.98
C LEU A 237 -7.82 8.93 -19.03
N VAL A 238 -6.96 9.79 -18.45
CA VAL A 238 -7.43 10.88 -17.60
C VAL A 238 -8.06 12.02 -18.42
N ARG A 239 -7.56 12.32 -19.63
CA ARG A 239 -8.02 13.42 -20.49
C ARG A 239 -9.25 13.03 -21.32
N SER A 240 -9.31 11.81 -21.84
CA SER A 240 -10.36 11.37 -22.80
C SER A 240 -11.81 11.47 -22.29
N LYS A 241 -12.06 11.69 -21.00
CA LYS A 241 -13.41 11.95 -20.46
C LYS A 241 -13.75 13.43 -20.28
N ASN A 242 -12.82 14.35 -20.50
CA ASN A 242 -13.08 15.79 -20.35
C ASN A 242 -13.58 16.45 -21.66
N GLU A 243 -13.60 15.70 -22.76
CA GLU A 243 -14.05 16.21 -24.07
C GLU A 243 -15.54 15.98 -24.37
N PHE A 244 -16.28 15.37 -23.43
CA PHE A 244 -17.72 15.07 -23.60
C PHE A 244 -18.62 15.70 -22.52
N ASN A 245 -18.21 16.81 -21.90
CA ASN A 245 -19.07 17.63 -21.05
C ASN A 245 -19.11 19.09 -21.53
#